data_ec9aa0f4208817b7d9bde1771bdf4141
#
_entry.id   ec9aa0f4208817b7d9bde1771bdf4141
#
_cell.length_a   1.000
_cell.length_b   1.000
_cell.length_c   1.000
_cell.angle_alpha   90.00
_cell.angle_beta   90.00
_cell.angle_gamma   90.00
#
_symmetry.space_group_name_H-M   'P 1'
#
loop_
_entity.id
_entity.type
_entity.pdbx_description
1 polymer ?
#
loop_
_entity_poly.entity_id
_entity_poly.type
_entity_poly.pdbx_seq_one_letter_code
_entity_poly.pdbx_strand_id
1 'polypeptide(L)'
;HSLLPGHAAWASFLRRLELVVVDEAHTYRGVLGSHVSAVLRRLRRLCAHYGASPVVFVASATMANADEAGERLIGAPVRAVTRDASPRPGLVMAFWEPPLQRPPASDGDDRGQARRSALAETADLLADCVVEGRQALAFIRSRRGAEATALMTRDLLVDVDPALAGQVSAYRGGYLPEERRDLERRLRDGTIRALATTSALEMGIDISGLDVVITAGWPGTRASLWQ
;
A
#
# COMPACT_ATOMS: atom_id res chain seq x y z
N HIS A 1 -2.97 26.53 0.29
CA HIS A 1 -2.76 27.78 1.07
C HIS A 1 -2.84 29.06 0.22
N SER A 2 -2.56 29.03 -1.08
CA SER A 2 -2.62 30.21 -1.97
C SER A 2 -3.99 30.42 -2.60
N LEU A 3 -4.64 29.38 -3.10
CA LEU A 3 -5.91 29.44 -3.82
C LEU A 3 -7.08 29.98 -2.97
N LEU A 4 -7.32 29.39 -1.79
CA LEU A 4 -8.47 29.79 -0.98
C LEU A 4 -8.34 31.19 -0.36
N PRO A 5 -7.17 31.70 0.05
CA PRO A 5 -7.02 33.11 0.39
C PRO A 5 -7.24 34.06 -0.78
N GLY A 6 -6.79 33.67 -1.98
CA GLY A 6 -6.98 34.43 -3.22
C GLY A 6 -8.27 34.11 -3.98
N HIS A 7 -9.33 33.68 -3.28
CA HIS A 7 -10.55 33.12 -3.85
C HIS A 7 -11.26 34.03 -4.86
N ALA A 8 -11.08 35.37 -4.77
CA ALA A 8 -11.69 36.31 -5.69
C ALA A 8 -11.26 36.06 -7.15
N ALA A 9 -10.00 35.73 -7.38
CA ALA A 9 -9.49 35.37 -8.71
C ALA A 9 -10.08 34.04 -9.24
N TRP A 10 -10.62 33.19 -8.35
CA TRP A 10 -11.21 31.90 -8.66
C TRP A 10 -12.75 31.90 -8.55
N ALA A 11 -13.37 33.05 -8.42
CA ALA A 11 -14.83 33.20 -8.22
C ALA A 11 -15.65 32.45 -9.26
N SER A 12 -15.29 32.55 -10.54
CA SER A 12 -16.02 31.89 -11.63
C SER A 12 -15.91 30.36 -11.59
N PHE A 13 -14.79 29.82 -11.14
CA PHE A 13 -14.57 28.38 -10.91
C PHE A 13 -15.39 27.92 -9.69
N LEU A 14 -15.25 28.62 -8.55
CA LEU A 14 -15.95 28.27 -7.30
C LEU A 14 -17.46 28.28 -7.44
N ARG A 15 -17.98 29.21 -8.24
CA ARG A 15 -19.43 29.32 -8.56
C ARG A 15 -19.96 28.10 -9.32
N ARG A 16 -19.11 27.45 -10.12
CA ARG A 16 -19.47 26.31 -10.98
C ARG A 16 -18.96 24.98 -10.46
N LEU A 17 -18.42 24.97 -9.25
CA LEU A 17 -17.94 23.75 -8.65
C LEU A 17 -19.12 22.88 -8.21
N GLU A 18 -19.30 21.74 -8.87
CA GLU A 18 -20.41 20.81 -8.64
C GLU A 18 -19.97 19.58 -7.84
N LEU A 19 -18.70 19.18 -7.98
CA LEU A 19 -18.18 17.95 -7.41
C LEU A 19 -16.80 18.16 -6.79
N VAL A 20 -16.61 17.58 -5.60
CA VAL A 20 -15.31 17.46 -4.92
C VAL A 20 -15.10 16.00 -4.57
N VAL A 21 -14.02 15.41 -5.05
CA VAL A 21 -13.62 14.05 -4.71
C VAL A 21 -12.44 14.10 -3.76
N VAL A 22 -12.57 13.43 -2.62
CA VAL A 22 -11.53 13.26 -1.61
C VAL A 22 -11.19 11.78 -1.60
N ASP A 23 -10.12 11.43 -2.29
CA ASP A 23 -9.65 10.06 -2.39
C ASP A 23 -8.69 9.70 -1.26
N GLU A 24 -8.52 8.41 -0.99
CA GLU A 24 -7.65 7.84 0.06
C GLU A 24 -7.88 8.50 1.44
N ALA A 25 -9.15 8.72 1.78
CA ALA A 25 -9.53 9.47 2.97
C ALA A 25 -9.00 8.87 4.29
N HIS A 26 -8.67 7.58 4.30
CA HIS A 26 -8.06 6.90 5.44
C HIS A 26 -6.66 7.47 5.80
N THR A 27 -6.00 8.16 4.88
CA THR A 27 -4.70 8.81 5.11
C THR A 27 -4.82 10.12 5.91
N TYR A 28 -5.99 10.76 5.89
CA TYR A 28 -6.22 12.04 6.56
C TYR A 28 -6.56 11.84 8.03
N ARG A 29 -5.55 11.47 8.83
CA ARG A 29 -5.65 11.26 10.28
C ARG A 29 -4.75 12.22 11.06
N GLY A 30 -5.03 12.38 12.35
CA GLY A 30 -4.24 13.21 13.25
C GLY A 30 -4.12 14.66 12.76
N VAL A 31 -2.93 15.23 12.83
CA VAL A 31 -2.66 16.62 12.46
C VAL A 31 -2.97 16.90 10.98
N LEU A 32 -2.53 15.99 10.07
CA LEU A 32 -2.82 16.14 8.65
C LEU A 32 -4.33 16.16 8.38
N GLY A 33 -5.08 15.23 8.99
CA GLY A 33 -6.53 15.17 8.85
C GLY A 33 -7.22 16.44 9.34
N SER A 34 -6.77 17.01 10.45
CA SER A 34 -7.28 18.28 10.97
C SER A 34 -7.06 19.45 10.00
N HIS A 35 -5.87 19.53 9.39
CA HIS A 35 -5.58 20.55 8.39
C HIS A 35 -6.42 20.38 7.12
N VAL A 36 -6.54 19.15 6.59
CA VAL A 36 -7.37 18.86 5.42
C VAL A 36 -8.84 19.19 5.70
N SER A 37 -9.36 18.80 6.88
CA SER A 37 -10.71 19.14 7.32
C SER A 37 -10.94 20.67 7.32
N ALA A 38 -10.00 21.45 7.86
CA ALA A 38 -10.10 22.91 7.86
C ALA A 38 -10.13 23.49 6.44
N VAL A 39 -9.34 22.94 5.53
CA VAL A 39 -9.32 23.34 4.10
C VAL A 39 -10.64 23.00 3.43
N LEU A 40 -11.19 21.82 3.60
CA LEU A 40 -12.47 21.39 3.01
C LEU A 40 -13.64 22.23 3.53
N ARG A 41 -13.69 22.49 4.84
CA ARG A 41 -14.70 23.37 5.43
C ARG A 41 -14.62 24.79 4.89
N ARG A 42 -13.42 25.31 4.68
CA ARG A 42 -13.19 26.62 4.06
C ARG A 42 -13.63 26.62 2.61
N LEU A 43 -13.29 25.60 1.84
CA LEU A 43 -13.74 25.45 0.45
C LEU A 43 -15.26 25.48 0.35
N ARG A 44 -15.95 24.70 1.17
CA ARG A 44 -17.43 24.67 1.21
C ARG A 44 -18.02 26.03 1.51
N ARG A 45 -17.48 26.77 2.50
CA ARG A 45 -17.94 28.14 2.80
C ARG A 45 -17.74 29.09 1.63
N LEU A 46 -16.62 29.00 0.92
CA LEU A 46 -16.36 29.81 -0.26
C LEU A 46 -17.28 29.45 -1.42
N CYS A 47 -17.55 28.18 -1.67
CA CYS A 47 -18.54 27.75 -2.65
C CYS A 47 -19.93 28.34 -2.33
N ALA A 48 -20.38 28.21 -1.09
CA ALA A 48 -21.64 28.80 -0.63
C ALA A 48 -21.68 30.33 -0.79
N HIS A 49 -20.58 31.03 -0.49
CA HIS A 49 -20.46 32.48 -0.73
C HIS A 49 -20.66 32.84 -2.20
N TYR A 50 -20.22 32.01 -3.13
CA TYR A 50 -20.41 32.20 -4.57
C TYR A 50 -21.68 31.57 -5.12
N GLY A 51 -22.55 31.02 -4.26
CA GLY A 51 -23.84 30.42 -4.65
C GLY A 51 -23.76 28.98 -5.15
N ALA A 52 -22.65 28.28 -4.91
CA ALA A 52 -22.47 26.87 -5.24
C ALA A 52 -22.60 25.97 -4.01
N SER A 53 -23.09 24.74 -4.22
CA SER A 53 -23.18 23.68 -3.19
C SER A 53 -22.68 22.36 -3.77
N PRO A 54 -21.34 22.18 -3.86
CA PRO A 54 -20.78 20.97 -4.45
C PRO A 54 -21.12 19.74 -3.64
N VAL A 55 -21.38 18.63 -4.34
CA VAL A 55 -21.43 17.30 -3.74
C VAL A 55 -20.00 16.86 -3.41
N VAL A 56 -19.80 16.36 -2.21
CA VAL A 56 -18.49 15.86 -1.79
C VAL A 56 -18.51 14.33 -1.71
N PHE A 57 -17.69 13.68 -2.52
CA PHE A 57 -17.44 12.25 -2.44
C PHE A 57 -16.16 12.02 -1.64
N VAL A 58 -16.25 11.10 -0.68
CA VAL A 58 -15.10 10.67 0.12
C VAL A 58 -14.91 9.19 -0.15
N ALA A 59 -13.79 8.83 -0.77
CA ALA A 59 -13.44 7.45 -1.08
C ALA A 59 -12.34 6.93 -0.15
N SER A 60 -12.47 5.67 0.26
CA SER A 60 -11.47 5.00 1.10
C SER A 60 -11.65 3.49 1.04
N ALA A 61 -10.56 2.73 0.98
CA ALA A 61 -10.59 1.27 1.01
C ALA A 61 -10.79 0.69 2.42
N THR A 62 -10.29 1.36 3.47
CA THR A 62 -10.10 0.77 4.81
C THR A 62 -10.63 1.64 5.96
N MET A 63 -11.81 2.21 5.82
CA MET A 63 -12.41 3.08 6.83
C MET A 63 -13.58 2.38 7.54
N ALA A 64 -13.41 2.03 8.83
CA ALA A 64 -14.39 1.27 9.59
C ALA A 64 -15.70 2.07 9.85
N ASN A 65 -15.57 3.36 10.20
CA ASN A 65 -16.70 4.27 10.50
C ASN A 65 -16.76 5.33 9.41
N ALA A 66 -17.16 4.94 8.20
CA ALA A 66 -17.07 5.79 7.00
C ALA A 66 -17.92 7.06 7.11
N ASP A 67 -19.11 6.98 7.70
CA ASP A 67 -20.01 8.09 7.95
C ASP A 67 -19.40 9.11 8.91
N GLU A 68 -19.07 8.69 10.13
CA GLU A 68 -18.47 9.57 11.15
C GLU A 68 -17.15 10.18 10.70
N ALA A 69 -16.29 9.38 10.08
CA ALA A 69 -15.00 9.87 9.61
C ALA A 69 -15.15 10.86 8.47
N GLY A 70 -16.06 10.60 7.54
CA GLY A 70 -16.45 11.53 6.48
C GLY A 70 -17.02 12.83 7.04
N GLU A 71 -17.97 12.76 7.98
CA GLU A 71 -18.56 13.93 8.64
C GLU A 71 -17.50 14.78 9.36
N ARG A 72 -16.58 14.17 10.08
CA ARG A 72 -15.48 14.89 10.73
C ARG A 72 -14.58 15.57 9.70
N LEU A 73 -14.29 14.91 8.58
CA LEU A 73 -13.40 15.42 7.55
C LEU A 73 -14.02 16.61 6.81
N ILE A 74 -15.28 16.51 6.36
CA ILE A 74 -15.92 17.55 5.54
C ILE A 74 -16.75 18.56 6.34
N GLY A 75 -17.12 18.25 7.58
CA GLY A 75 -17.94 19.10 8.45
C GLY A 75 -19.38 19.21 8.00
N ALA A 76 -19.96 18.12 7.46
CA ALA A 76 -21.36 17.99 7.10
C ALA A 76 -21.79 16.52 7.19
N PRO A 77 -23.10 16.23 7.31
CA PRO A 77 -23.62 14.88 7.28
C PRO A 77 -23.19 14.13 6.01
N VAL A 78 -22.81 12.86 6.19
CA VAL A 78 -22.35 11.97 5.12
C VAL A 78 -23.23 10.73 5.10
N ARG A 79 -23.59 10.29 3.91
CA ARG A 79 -24.20 8.98 3.68
C ARG A 79 -23.10 7.98 3.30
N ALA A 80 -22.84 7.01 4.15
CA ALA A 80 -21.91 5.94 3.84
C ALA A 80 -22.51 4.92 2.87
N VAL A 81 -21.71 4.51 1.87
CA VAL A 81 -21.98 3.40 0.96
C VAL A 81 -20.88 2.38 1.21
N THR A 82 -21.18 1.36 2.02
CA THR A 82 -20.21 0.34 2.49
C THR A 82 -20.46 -1.05 1.93
N ARG A 83 -21.56 -1.25 1.17
CA ARG A 83 -21.81 -2.52 0.50
C ARG A 83 -21.05 -2.56 -0.81
N ASP A 84 -19.98 -3.33 -0.80
CA ASP A 84 -19.21 -3.62 -2.00
C ASP A 84 -19.87 -4.81 -2.73
N ALA A 85 -20.32 -4.56 -3.96
CA ALA A 85 -20.93 -5.57 -4.83
C ALA A 85 -19.93 -6.12 -5.87
N SER A 86 -18.64 -5.74 -5.79
CA SER A 86 -17.61 -6.23 -6.69
C SER A 86 -17.41 -7.74 -6.50
N PRO A 87 -17.23 -8.53 -7.57
CA PRO A 87 -16.85 -9.92 -7.44
C PRO A 87 -15.49 -10.02 -6.73
N ARG A 88 -15.43 -10.84 -5.68
CA ARG A 88 -14.20 -11.08 -4.92
C ARG A 88 -13.81 -12.55 -5.03
N PRO A 89 -12.58 -12.86 -5.43
CA PRO A 89 -12.05 -14.21 -5.32
C PRO A 89 -11.95 -14.63 -3.85
N GLY A 90 -11.89 -15.92 -3.60
CA GLY A 90 -11.56 -16.42 -2.26
C GLY A 90 -10.19 -15.95 -1.83
N LEU A 91 -10.07 -15.48 -0.59
CA LEU A 91 -8.81 -15.10 0.03
C LEU A 91 -8.48 -16.08 1.15
N VAL A 92 -7.27 -16.63 1.10
CA VAL A 92 -6.71 -17.43 2.20
C VAL A 92 -5.66 -16.58 2.90
N MET A 93 -5.85 -16.33 4.20
CA MET A 93 -4.88 -15.65 5.03
C MET A 93 -4.15 -16.66 5.91
N ALA A 94 -2.83 -16.75 5.79
CA ALA A 94 -1.98 -17.60 6.59
C ALA A 94 -1.11 -16.77 7.52
N PHE A 95 -1.08 -17.13 8.80
CA PHE A 95 -0.10 -16.60 9.76
C PHE A 95 1.10 -17.54 9.76
N TRP A 96 2.17 -17.09 9.12
CA TRP A 96 3.38 -17.87 8.94
C TRP A 96 4.39 -17.56 10.05
N GLU A 97 4.81 -18.59 10.74
CA GLU A 97 5.85 -18.49 11.78
C GLU A 97 7.16 -19.09 11.26
N PRO A 98 8.25 -18.29 11.12
CA PRO A 98 9.53 -18.80 10.66
C PRO A 98 10.04 -19.96 11.53
N PRO A 99 10.63 -21.02 10.93
CA PRO A 99 11.09 -22.18 11.65
C PRO A 99 12.23 -21.84 12.62
N LEU A 100 12.36 -22.65 13.67
CA LEU A 100 13.48 -22.57 14.61
C LEU A 100 14.74 -23.06 13.91
N GLN A 101 15.81 -22.28 13.99
CA GLN A 101 17.14 -22.69 13.54
C GLN A 101 17.76 -23.60 14.60
N ARG A 102 18.25 -24.76 14.16
CA ARG A 102 19.05 -25.62 15.03
C ARG A 102 20.42 -24.97 15.22
N PRO A 103 20.86 -24.63 16.43
CA PRO A 103 22.22 -24.12 16.62
C PRO A 103 23.21 -25.18 16.11
N PRO A 104 24.36 -24.80 15.50
CA PRO A 104 25.44 -25.74 15.30
C PRO A 104 25.77 -26.33 16.64
N ALA A 105 25.99 -27.65 16.69
CA ALA A 105 26.27 -28.39 17.90
C ALA A 105 27.54 -27.82 18.58
N SER A 106 27.35 -26.92 19.52
CA SER A 106 28.39 -26.42 20.41
C SER A 106 27.98 -26.77 21.83
N ASP A 107 28.87 -27.46 22.51
CA ASP A 107 28.71 -27.94 23.87
C ASP A 107 28.25 -26.82 24.82
N GLY A 108 27.09 -27.03 25.44
CA GLY A 108 26.80 -26.48 26.76
C GLY A 108 26.19 -25.10 26.89
N ASP A 109 25.70 -24.45 25.82
CA ASP A 109 25.06 -23.14 25.96
C ASP A 109 23.56 -23.22 25.58
N ASP A 110 22.69 -23.16 26.58
CA ASP A 110 21.22 -23.13 26.48
C ASP A 110 20.72 -21.72 26.02
N ARG A 111 21.38 -21.13 25.04
CA ARG A 111 20.90 -19.95 24.35
C ARG A 111 19.76 -20.38 23.48
N GLY A 112 18.57 -19.91 23.85
CA GLY A 112 17.30 -20.27 23.23
C GLY A 112 17.36 -20.32 21.70
N GLN A 113 16.72 -21.33 21.12
CA GLN A 113 16.66 -21.57 19.70
C GLN A 113 16.21 -20.29 18.96
N ALA A 114 17.07 -19.72 18.13
CA ALA A 114 16.75 -18.55 17.33
C ALA A 114 15.84 -18.95 16.15
N ARG A 115 14.84 -18.15 15.88
CA ARG A 115 14.03 -18.33 14.65
C ARG A 115 14.81 -17.83 13.45
N ARG A 116 14.54 -18.42 12.30
CA ARG A 116 15.02 -17.91 11.02
C ARG A 116 14.52 -16.48 10.82
N SER A 117 15.33 -15.62 10.22
CA SER A 117 14.95 -14.22 10.01
C SER A 117 13.75 -14.12 9.09
N ALA A 118 12.80 -13.22 9.39
CA ALA A 118 11.62 -13.00 8.56
C ALA A 118 11.98 -12.63 7.12
N LEU A 119 13.10 -11.93 6.89
CA LEU A 119 13.56 -11.57 5.54
C LEU A 119 14.05 -12.78 4.75
N ALA A 120 14.84 -13.67 5.39
CA ALA A 120 15.30 -14.89 4.75
C ALA A 120 14.13 -15.83 4.42
N GLU A 121 13.18 -15.97 5.35
CA GLU A 121 11.96 -16.76 5.13
C GLU A 121 11.10 -16.17 4.00
N THR A 122 10.96 -14.85 3.96
CA THR A 122 10.26 -14.16 2.86
C THR A 122 10.96 -14.39 1.51
N ALA A 123 12.27 -14.43 1.49
CA ALA A 123 13.03 -14.66 0.26
C ALA A 123 12.79 -16.09 -0.28
N ASP A 124 12.74 -17.11 0.58
CA ASP A 124 12.40 -18.47 0.18
C ASP A 124 10.97 -18.56 -0.36
N LEU A 125 9.98 -18.01 0.38
CA LEU A 125 8.59 -18.02 -0.06
C LEU A 125 8.40 -17.30 -1.41
N LEU A 126 9.14 -16.21 -1.67
CA LEU A 126 9.14 -15.54 -2.97
C LEU A 126 9.78 -16.42 -4.05
N ALA A 127 10.87 -17.13 -3.73
CA ALA A 127 11.50 -18.03 -4.68
C ALA A 127 10.56 -19.20 -5.06
N ASP A 128 9.89 -19.79 -4.07
CA ASP A 128 8.90 -20.84 -4.31
C ASP A 128 7.76 -20.35 -5.21
N CYS A 129 7.24 -19.13 -4.95
CA CYS A 129 6.21 -18.52 -5.80
C CYS A 129 6.68 -18.37 -7.26
N VAL A 130 7.93 -17.92 -7.48
CA VAL A 130 8.49 -17.78 -8.83
C VAL A 130 8.65 -19.11 -9.53
N VAL A 131 9.15 -20.14 -8.82
CA VAL A 131 9.29 -21.50 -9.36
C VAL A 131 7.95 -22.09 -9.76
N GLU A 132 6.90 -21.85 -8.97
CA GLU A 132 5.53 -22.26 -9.27
C GLU A 132 4.84 -21.40 -10.35
N GLY A 133 5.53 -20.38 -10.86
CA GLY A 133 4.97 -19.47 -11.86
C GLY A 133 3.94 -18.49 -11.32
N ARG A 134 3.88 -18.30 -10.00
CA ARG A 134 2.96 -17.38 -9.31
C ARG A 134 3.51 -15.97 -9.30
N GLN A 135 2.61 -14.99 -9.31
CA GLN A 135 2.96 -13.59 -9.13
C GLN A 135 2.82 -13.18 -7.68
N ALA A 136 3.91 -12.72 -7.05
CA ALA A 136 3.97 -12.44 -5.63
C ALA A 136 4.54 -11.06 -5.31
N LEU A 137 3.96 -10.41 -4.29
CA LEU A 137 4.48 -9.20 -3.66
C LEU A 137 4.90 -9.49 -2.23
N ALA A 138 6.06 -8.97 -1.80
CA ALA A 138 6.47 -8.99 -0.41
C ALA A 138 6.64 -7.58 0.14
N PHE A 139 5.81 -7.21 1.12
CA PHE A 139 5.92 -5.95 1.84
C PHE A 139 6.92 -6.05 2.98
N ILE A 140 7.96 -5.20 2.94
CA ILE A 140 9.09 -5.18 3.85
C ILE A 140 9.24 -3.80 4.49
N ARG A 141 9.53 -3.76 5.78
CA ARG A 141 9.53 -2.51 6.57
C ARG A 141 10.60 -1.49 6.17
N SER A 142 11.70 -1.92 5.52
CA SER A 142 12.80 -1.02 5.18
C SER A 142 13.24 -1.17 3.73
N ARG A 143 13.72 -0.08 3.14
CA ARG A 143 14.28 -0.06 1.77
C ARG A 143 15.42 -1.05 1.61
N ARG A 144 16.32 -1.08 2.60
CA ARG A 144 17.46 -2.02 2.66
C ARG A 144 17.01 -3.47 2.73
N GLY A 145 15.97 -3.73 3.56
CA GLY A 145 15.37 -5.05 3.66
C GLY A 145 14.75 -5.52 2.35
N ALA A 146 14.03 -4.64 1.63
CA ALA A 146 13.43 -4.98 0.34
C ALA A 146 14.51 -5.34 -0.70
N GLU A 147 15.60 -4.57 -0.79
CA GLU A 147 16.72 -4.89 -1.68
C GLU A 147 17.41 -6.20 -1.28
N ALA A 148 17.67 -6.40 0.01
CA ALA A 148 18.29 -7.62 0.52
C ALA A 148 17.42 -8.85 0.25
N THR A 149 16.10 -8.76 0.47
CA THR A 149 15.17 -9.87 0.17
C THR A 149 15.16 -10.20 -1.32
N ALA A 150 15.08 -9.19 -2.19
CA ALA A 150 15.12 -9.43 -3.64
C ALA A 150 16.44 -10.07 -4.08
N LEU A 151 17.57 -9.66 -3.50
CA LEU A 151 18.88 -10.26 -3.78
C LEU A 151 18.93 -11.72 -3.31
N MET A 152 18.55 -11.99 -2.06
CA MET A 152 18.49 -13.35 -1.53
C MET A 152 17.58 -14.26 -2.37
N THR A 153 16.42 -13.76 -2.79
CA THR A 153 15.51 -14.52 -3.67
C THR A 153 16.16 -14.84 -5.01
N ARG A 154 16.90 -13.89 -5.61
CA ARG A 154 17.63 -14.14 -6.85
C ARG A 154 18.73 -15.17 -6.70
N ASP A 155 19.50 -15.09 -5.60
CA ASP A 155 20.58 -16.04 -5.32
C ASP A 155 20.03 -17.47 -5.20
N LEU A 156 18.89 -17.65 -4.51
CA LEU A 156 18.21 -18.93 -4.43
C LEU A 156 17.75 -19.46 -5.80
N LEU A 157 17.25 -18.57 -6.66
CA LEU A 157 16.74 -18.95 -7.98
C LEU A 157 17.86 -19.24 -8.98
N VAL A 158 19.04 -18.64 -8.88
CA VAL A 158 20.19 -18.92 -9.74
C VAL A 158 20.60 -20.39 -9.64
N ASP A 159 20.50 -20.99 -8.46
CA ASP A 159 20.81 -22.41 -8.25
C ASP A 159 19.74 -23.34 -8.84
N VAL A 160 18.52 -22.85 -9.08
CA VAL A 160 17.42 -23.63 -9.69
C VAL A 160 17.40 -23.43 -11.21
N ASP A 161 17.26 -22.19 -11.64
CA ASP A 161 17.29 -21.74 -13.05
C ASP A 161 17.67 -20.25 -13.09
N PRO A 162 18.83 -19.90 -13.67
CA PRO A 162 19.27 -18.50 -13.80
C PRO A 162 18.28 -17.58 -14.50
N ALA A 163 17.41 -18.10 -15.37
CA ALA A 163 16.37 -17.31 -16.06
C ALA A 163 15.30 -16.81 -15.09
N LEU A 164 15.02 -17.55 -14.02
CA LEU A 164 14.03 -17.17 -13.01
C LEU A 164 14.53 -16.00 -12.15
N ALA A 165 15.83 -15.89 -11.91
CA ALA A 165 16.40 -14.80 -11.14
C ALA A 165 16.11 -13.42 -11.76
N GLY A 166 15.99 -13.34 -13.08
CA GLY A 166 15.61 -12.13 -13.82
C GLY A 166 14.17 -11.67 -13.60
N GLN A 167 13.32 -12.55 -13.05
CA GLN A 167 11.89 -12.27 -12.76
C GLN A 167 11.66 -11.69 -11.37
N VAL A 168 12.73 -11.44 -10.61
CA VAL A 168 12.66 -10.87 -9.26
C VAL A 168 13.20 -9.45 -9.26
N SER A 169 12.53 -8.52 -8.57
CA SER A 169 13.01 -7.16 -8.43
C SER A 169 12.69 -6.59 -7.03
N ALA A 170 13.34 -5.47 -6.70
CA ALA A 170 12.95 -4.64 -5.57
C ALA A 170 12.20 -3.40 -6.07
N TYR A 171 11.27 -2.88 -5.24
CA TYR A 171 10.61 -1.61 -5.49
C TYR A 171 10.61 -0.78 -4.21
N ARG A 172 11.10 0.45 -4.28
CA ARG A 172 11.17 1.34 -3.12
C ARG A 172 11.04 2.80 -3.50
N GLY A 173 10.72 3.64 -2.51
CA GLY A 173 10.83 5.08 -2.67
C GLY A 173 12.28 5.51 -2.96
N GLY A 174 12.43 6.47 -3.87
CA GLY A 174 13.73 7.00 -4.28
C GLY A 174 14.18 6.56 -5.67
N TYR A 175 13.47 5.66 -6.33
CA TYR A 175 13.67 5.41 -7.77
C TYR A 175 13.15 6.59 -8.59
N LEU A 176 13.75 6.80 -9.75
CA LEU A 176 13.26 7.77 -10.71
C LEU A 176 11.83 7.39 -11.18
N PRO A 177 10.99 8.38 -11.52
CA PRO A 177 9.63 8.10 -11.98
C PRO A 177 9.58 7.13 -13.18
N GLU A 178 10.59 7.17 -14.05
CA GLU A 178 10.72 6.30 -15.23
C GLU A 178 11.00 4.86 -14.83
N GLU A 179 11.94 4.65 -13.89
CA GLU A 179 12.28 3.33 -13.36
C GLU A 179 11.08 2.69 -12.68
N ARG A 180 10.31 3.47 -11.91
CA ARG A 180 9.09 2.98 -11.26
C ARG A 180 8.05 2.51 -12.28
N ARG A 181 7.77 3.34 -13.30
CA ARG A 181 6.84 2.98 -14.37
C ARG A 181 7.29 1.74 -15.15
N ASP A 182 8.59 1.55 -15.33
CA ASP A 182 9.13 0.35 -15.98
C ASP A 182 8.89 -0.89 -15.12
N LEU A 183 9.20 -0.84 -13.83
CA LEU A 183 8.95 -1.94 -12.90
C LEU A 183 7.45 -2.28 -12.82
N GLU A 184 6.59 -1.28 -12.74
CA GLU A 184 5.13 -1.44 -12.71
C GLU A 184 4.61 -2.08 -14.00
N ARG A 185 5.13 -1.67 -15.16
CA ARG A 185 4.80 -2.30 -16.45
C ARG A 185 5.23 -3.76 -16.47
N ARG A 186 6.49 -4.05 -16.11
CA ARG A 186 7.06 -5.40 -16.09
C ARG A 186 6.37 -6.33 -15.08
N LEU A 187 5.85 -5.78 -13.98
CA LEU A 187 5.02 -6.54 -13.05
C LEU A 187 3.66 -6.85 -13.67
N ARG A 188 3.04 -5.88 -14.35
CA ARG A 188 1.73 -6.04 -14.99
C ARG A 188 1.76 -7.00 -16.17
N ASP A 189 2.82 -7.00 -16.97
CA ASP A 189 2.98 -7.90 -18.10
C ASP A 189 3.54 -9.28 -17.73
N GLY A 190 3.84 -9.52 -16.46
CA GLY A 190 4.33 -10.80 -15.94
C GLY A 190 5.82 -11.06 -16.18
N THR A 191 6.57 -10.10 -16.71
CA THR A 191 8.04 -10.19 -16.86
C THR A 191 8.72 -10.24 -15.49
N ILE A 192 8.16 -9.54 -14.48
CA ILE A 192 8.52 -9.67 -13.08
C ILE A 192 7.41 -10.47 -12.41
N ARG A 193 7.78 -11.55 -11.72
CA ARG A 193 6.87 -12.40 -10.94
C ARG A 193 6.98 -12.18 -9.44
N ALA A 194 8.14 -11.80 -8.94
CA ALA A 194 8.32 -11.49 -7.53
C ALA A 194 8.85 -10.07 -7.32
N LEU A 195 8.21 -9.32 -6.45
CA LEU A 195 8.60 -7.97 -6.12
C LEU A 195 8.68 -7.78 -4.60
N ALA A 196 9.89 -7.52 -4.09
CA ALA A 196 10.07 -7.10 -2.70
C ALA A 196 9.93 -5.57 -2.61
N THR A 197 8.99 -5.09 -1.80
CA THR A 197 8.66 -3.67 -1.75
C THR A 197 8.54 -3.14 -0.32
N THR A 198 8.52 -1.82 -0.21
CA THR A 198 8.10 -1.12 1.01
C THR A 198 6.67 -0.60 0.83
N SER A 199 6.13 0.11 1.83
CA SER A 199 4.86 0.83 1.71
C SER A 199 4.78 1.80 0.52
N ALA A 200 5.87 2.00 -0.23
CA ALA A 200 5.86 2.81 -1.45
C ALA A 200 4.93 2.26 -2.55
N LEU A 201 4.53 0.99 -2.46
CA LEU A 201 3.61 0.32 -3.38
C LEU A 201 2.16 0.23 -2.84
N GLU A 202 1.92 0.66 -1.60
CA GLU A 202 0.58 0.59 -0.98
C GLU A 202 -0.45 1.50 -1.65
N MET A 203 0.00 2.56 -2.32
CA MET A 203 -0.90 3.58 -2.88
C MET A 203 -0.70 3.79 -4.38
N GLY A 204 -1.80 3.82 -5.11
CA GLY A 204 -1.86 4.34 -6.48
C GLY A 204 -1.41 3.41 -7.59
N ILE A 205 -1.25 2.10 -7.33
CA ILE A 205 -0.91 1.13 -8.37
C ILE A 205 -2.00 0.07 -8.42
N ASP A 206 -2.66 -0.01 -9.56
CA ASP A 206 -3.56 -1.12 -9.86
C ASP A 206 -2.73 -2.29 -10.41
N ILE A 207 -2.54 -3.32 -9.58
CA ILE A 207 -1.86 -4.56 -9.95
C ILE A 207 -2.92 -5.65 -9.99
N SER A 208 -3.40 -5.94 -11.18
CA SER A 208 -4.26 -7.11 -11.43
C SER A 208 -3.41 -8.37 -11.57
N GLY A 209 -3.91 -9.50 -11.08
CA GLY A 209 -3.27 -10.80 -11.31
C GLY A 209 -2.27 -11.25 -10.25
N LEU A 210 -2.23 -10.61 -9.07
CA LEU A 210 -1.43 -11.11 -7.94
C LEU A 210 -2.03 -12.38 -7.36
N ASP A 211 -1.20 -13.41 -7.24
CA ASP A 211 -1.57 -14.68 -6.61
C ASP A 211 -1.28 -14.66 -5.10
N VAL A 212 -0.16 -14.03 -4.70
CA VAL A 212 0.35 -14.07 -3.33
C VAL A 212 0.80 -12.69 -2.85
N VAL A 213 0.44 -12.34 -1.62
CA VAL A 213 0.97 -11.17 -0.91
C VAL A 213 1.59 -11.63 0.40
N ILE A 214 2.85 -11.31 0.61
CA ILE A 214 3.60 -11.62 1.82
C ILE A 214 3.86 -10.33 2.59
N THR A 215 3.49 -10.30 3.87
CA THR A 215 3.83 -9.17 4.75
C THR A 215 4.88 -9.62 5.76
N ALA A 216 6.12 -9.16 5.59
CA ALA A 216 7.24 -9.49 6.47
C ALA A 216 7.14 -8.76 7.81
N GLY A 217 6.47 -9.37 8.77
CA GLY A 217 6.13 -8.81 10.08
C GLY A 217 4.83 -8.01 10.09
N TRP A 218 4.51 -7.42 11.24
CA TRP A 218 3.27 -6.66 11.43
C TRP A 218 3.35 -5.28 10.75
N PRO A 219 2.39 -4.89 9.89
CA PRO A 219 2.44 -3.62 9.14
C PRO A 219 2.08 -2.38 9.98
N GLY A 220 1.87 -2.55 11.29
CA GLY A 220 1.60 -1.46 12.23
C GLY A 220 0.13 -1.31 12.58
N THR A 221 -0.79 -1.40 11.64
CA THR A 221 -2.24 -1.32 11.87
C THR A 221 -3.02 -2.38 11.10
N ARG A 222 -4.25 -2.68 11.56
CA ARG A 222 -5.17 -3.54 10.81
C ARG A 222 -5.52 -2.94 9.45
N ALA A 223 -5.67 -1.62 9.38
CA ALA A 223 -5.96 -0.93 8.11
C ALA A 223 -4.84 -1.15 7.08
N SER A 224 -3.56 -1.02 7.50
CA SER A 224 -2.42 -1.29 6.63
C SER A 224 -2.29 -2.78 6.22
N LEU A 225 -2.83 -3.70 7.02
CA LEU A 225 -2.87 -5.12 6.65
C LEU A 225 -3.90 -5.40 5.54
N TRP A 226 -5.03 -4.68 5.55
CA TRP A 226 -6.11 -4.85 4.58
C TRP A 226 -5.96 -3.98 3.32
N GLN A 227 -5.01 -3.08 3.31
CA GLN A 227 -4.69 -2.20 2.19
C GLN A 227 -3.71 -2.85 1.21
#